data_84385f385a9576d5f4793b2b63766f5f
#
_entry.id   84385f385a9576d5f4793b2b63766f5f
#
_cell.length_a   1.000
_cell.length_b   1.000
_cell.length_c   1.000
_cell.angle_alpha   90.00
_cell.angle_beta   90.00
_cell.angle_gamma   90.00
#
_symmetry.space_group_name_H-M   'P 1'
#
loop_
_entity.id
_entity.type
_entity.pdbx_description
1 polymer ?
#
loop_
_entity_poly.entity_id
_entity_poly.type
_entity_poly.pdbx_seq_one_letter_code
_entity_poly.pdbx_strand_id
1 'polypeptide(L)'
;MIITITLNPAIDRTLIIDEPIELGTVNIVSQSFVEVGGRGINVSRAIRALGGESVAMGFTGGNNGRSLKNGLTALGIHHDFTDVAGETRINTQLIHPDGSHTDLNELGTAVTDEDYLRFIEKLKLYLDPHNLFVLCGRIPPGMKLKQYLKIIKIIKKAGCPLLVDCDGPTLAHVLPCKPDFIKPNTTELAKLTGMPRTHDPEEALERVLPLREQGAQTICASLGPNGAIFVFPDETPLYMVADAGPANKSAVGSGDAMVGAIAHAYNQGMSHEELAKFAVAMGTASAKLPGTQMATMKEAYEVYETIKVYTM
;
A
#
# COMPACT_ATOMS: atom_id res chain seq x y z
N MET A 1 12.73 -8.70 10.35
CA MET A 1 12.95 -7.68 9.28
C MET A 1 11.69 -7.55 8.44
N ILE A 2 11.42 -6.37 7.84
CA ILE A 2 10.26 -6.17 6.95
C ILE A 2 10.74 -6.12 5.50
N ILE A 3 10.13 -6.94 4.64
CA ILE A 3 10.42 -7.01 3.20
C ILE A 3 9.20 -6.51 2.44
N THR A 4 9.30 -5.36 1.79
CA THR A 4 8.21 -4.82 0.97
C THR A 4 8.42 -5.22 -0.49
N ILE A 5 7.39 -5.73 -1.14
CA ILE A 5 7.45 -6.16 -2.54
C ILE A 5 6.52 -5.26 -3.36
N THR A 6 7.10 -4.51 -4.31
CA THR A 6 6.40 -3.68 -5.28
C THR A 6 6.76 -4.20 -6.68
N LEU A 7 5.91 -5.08 -7.23
CA LEU A 7 6.22 -5.70 -8.53
C LEU A 7 6.14 -4.71 -9.71
N ASN A 8 5.41 -3.61 -9.57
CA ASN A 8 5.25 -2.58 -10.59
C ASN A 8 5.42 -1.16 -9.98
N PRO A 9 6.64 -0.84 -9.51
CA PRO A 9 6.95 0.48 -8.93
C PRO A 9 6.81 1.60 -9.96
N ALA A 10 6.85 2.84 -9.50
CA ALA A 10 6.74 4.01 -10.34
C ALA A 10 7.62 5.16 -9.84
N ILE A 11 7.88 6.10 -10.73
CA ILE A 11 8.17 7.48 -10.35
C ILE A 11 6.83 8.20 -10.31
N ASP A 12 6.46 8.76 -9.18
CA ASP A 12 5.23 9.56 -9.03
C ASP A 12 5.56 11.03 -9.30
N ARG A 13 4.87 11.62 -10.29
CA ARG A 13 5.06 13.00 -10.73
C ARG A 13 3.79 13.78 -10.48
N THR A 14 3.84 14.79 -9.61
CA THR A 14 2.73 15.72 -9.39
C THR A 14 2.98 17.00 -10.19
N LEU A 15 2.00 17.40 -10.99
CA LEU A 15 1.98 18.63 -11.77
C LEU A 15 0.85 19.51 -11.26
N ILE A 16 1.15 20.77 -10.96
CA ILE A 16 0.15 21.76 -10.55
C ILE A 16 -0.04 22.75 -11.69
N ILE A 17 -1.27 23.01 -12.06
CA ILE A 17 -1.66 24.02 -13.05
C ILE A 17 -2.53 25.07 -12.39
N ASP A 18 -2.33 26.34 -12.78
CA ASP A 18 -3.07 27.48 -12.22
C ASP A 18 -4.33 27.82 -13.06
N GLU A 19 -4.38 27.32 -14.30
CA GLU A 19 -5.52 27.49 -15.21
C GLU A 19 -6.10 26.15 -15.60
N PRO A 20 -7.40 26.03 -15.88
CA PRO A 20 -8.02 24.81 -16.37
C PRO A 20 -7.37 24.33 -17.67
N ILE A 21 -7.25 22.98 -17.83
CA ILE A 21 -6.73 22.41 -19.08
C ILE A 21 -7.61 22.81 -20.27
N GLU A 22 -6.96 23.39 -21.26
CA GLU A 22 -7.55 23.66 -22.57
C GLU A 22 -7.02 22.67 -23.60
N LEU A 23 -7.95 21.86 -24.15
CA LEU A 23 -7.58 20.83 -25.13
C LEU A 23 -7.15 21.45 -26.47
N GLY A 24 -6.05 20.93 -27.02
CA GLY A 24 -5.54 21.38 -28.31
C GLY A 24 -4.61 22.58 -28.24
N THR A 25 -4.29 23.05 -27.03
CA THR A 25 -3.36 24.18 -26.80
C THR A 25 -2.18 23.76 -25.91
N VAL A 26 -1.24 24.69 -25.68
CA VAL A 26 -0.14 24.51 -24.73
C VAL A 26 -0.63 24.93 -23.35
N ASN A 27 -0.62 24.00 -22.40
CA ASN A 27 -0.93 24.24 -21.00
C ASN A 27 0.37 24.34 -20.21
N ILE A 28 0.49 25.33 -19.34
CA ILE A 28 1.69 25.59 -18.54
C ILE A 28 1.54 24.98 -17.15
N VAL A 29 2.56 24.24 -16.72
CA VAL A 29 2.67 23.70 -15.36
C VAL A 29 3.37 24.74 -14.48
N SER A 30 2.74 25.17 -13.40
CA SER A 30 3.32 26.14 -12.47
C SER A 30 4.30 25.51 -11.48
N GLN A 31 4.04 24.26 -11.04
CA GLN A 31 4.91 23.53 -10.13
C GLN A 31 4.96 22.03 -10.50
N SER A 32 6.10 21.41 -10.28
CA SER A 32 6.29 19.96 -10.50
C SER A 32 7.09 19.35 -9.36
N PHE A 33 6.60 18.20 -8.87
CA PHE A 33 7.27 17.39 -7.84
C PHE A 33 7.46 15.98 -8.36
N VAL A 34 8.57 15.37 -7.97
CA VAL A 34 8.91 13.99 -8.36
C VAL A 34 9.29 13.20 -7.11
N GLU A 35 8.62 12.08 -6.88
CA GLU A 35 8.86 11.20 -5.74
C GLU A 35 9.04 9.75 -6.21
N VAL A 36 9.72 8.94 -5.40
CA VAL A 36 9.74 7.49 -5.58
C VAL A 36 8.41 6.92 -5.12
N GLY A 37 7.79 6.09 -5.96
CA GLY A 37 6.43 5.66 -5.74
C GLY A 37 6.15 4.20 -6.06
N GLY A 38 4.90 3.84 -5.84
CA GLY A 38 4.37 2.49 -5.86
C GLY A 38 4.00 2.02 -4.45
N ARG A 39 2.88 1.30 -4.31
CA ARG A 39 2.27 1.00 -3.00
C ARG A 39 3.27 0.44 -1.98
N GLY A 40 4.04 -0.61 -2.31
CA GLY A 40 5.00 -1.19 -1.35
C GLY A 40 6.20 -0.28 -1.08
N ILE A 41 6.59 0.60 -2.01
CA ILE A 41 7.58 1.65 -1.77
C ILE A 41 7.03 2.67 -0.78
N ASN A 42 5.77 3.08 -0.93
CA ASN A 42 5.10 3.97 0.02
C ASN A 42 5.01 3.32 1.42
N VAL A 43 4.77 2.01 1.48
CA VAL A 43 4.85 1.24 2.74
C VAL A 43 6.25 1.34 3.36
N SER A 44 7.33 1.16 2.58
CA SER A 44 8.72 1.35 3.08
C SER A 44 8.98 2.77 3.56
N ARG A 45 8.44 3.79 2.86
CA ARG A 45 8.53 5.20 3.28
C ARG A 45 7.81 5.43 4.60
N ALA A 46 6.62 4.84 4.77
CA ALA A 46 5.88 4.91 6.03
C ALA A 46 6.64 4.24 7.19
N ILE A 47 7.17 3.03 6.97
CA ILE A 47 8.00 2.32 7.96
C ILE A 47 9.21 3.19 8.35
N ARG A 48 9.87 3.81 7.37
CA ARG A 48 11.02 4.70 7.62
C ARG A 48 10.65 5.94 8.41
N ALA A 49 9.50 6.57 8.10
CA ALA A 49 8.97 7.73 8.82
C ALA A 49 8.65 7.39 10.30
N LEU A 50 8.32 6.13 10.58
CA LEU A 50 8.11 5.58 11.91
C LEU A 50 9.41 5.11 12.59
N GLY A 51 10.59 5.39 12.00
CA GLY A 51 11.89 4.98 12.55
C GLY A 51 12.23 3.50 12.36
N GLY A 52 11.41 2.74 11.60
CA GLY A 52 11.65 1.35 11.26
C GLY A 52 12.56 1.18 10.05
N GLU A 53 12.93 -0.08 9.77
CA GLU A 53 13.73 -0.48 8.63
C GLU A 53 13.01 -1.51 7.77
N SER A 54 13.21 -1.42 6.46
CA SER A 54 12.68 -2.38 5.49
C SER A 54 13.62 -2.56 4.31
N VAL A 55 13.46 -3.66 3.58
CA VAL A 55 14.10 -3.87 2.28
C VAL A 55 13.02 -3.83 1.21
N ALA A 56 13.13 -2.89 0.26
CA ALA A 56 12.21 -2.78 -0.86
C ALA A 56 12.67 -3.66 -2.02
N MET A 57 11.79 -4.52 -2.52
CA MET A 57 12.03 -5.45 -3.63
C MET A 57 11.00 -5.27 -4.75
N GLY A 58 11.33 -5.76 -5.93
CA GLY A 58 10.45 -5.75 -7.10
C GLY A 58 11.24 -5.67 -8.40
N PHE A 59 10.66 -5.06 -9.42
CA PHE A 59 11.28 -4.88 -10.74
C PHE A 59 11.52 -3.41 -11.03
N THR A 60 12.71 -3.06 -11.51
CA THR A 60 13.03 -1.70 -11.97
C THR A 60 13.75 -1.74 -13.29
N GLY A 61 13.61 -0.72 -14.12
CA GLY A 61 14.28 -0.65 -15.42
C GLY A 61 14.65 0.77 -15.82
N GLY A 62 15.68 0.89 -16.65
CA GLY A 62 16.11 2.10 -17.30
C GLY A 62 16.59 3.22 -16.38
N ASN A 63 16.46 4.45 -16.85
CA ASN A 63 16.85 5.66 -16.11
C ASN A 63 15.93 5.93 -14.93
N ASN A 64 14.64 5.74 -15.13
CA ASN A 64 13.65 5.91 -14.05
C ASN A 64 13.88 4.91 -12.92
N GLY A 65 14.25 3.64 -13.25
CA GLY A 65 14.60 2.64 -12.25
C GLY A 65 15.86 3.01 -11.46
N ARG A 66 16.88 3.60 -12.12
CA ARG A 66 18.06 4.16 -11.41
C ARG A 66 17.67 5.32 -10.51
N SER A 67 16.85 6.24 -11.00
CA SER A 67 16.36 7.37 -10.21
C SER A 67 15.57 6.91 -8.99
N LEU A 68 14.72 5.89 -9.13
CA LEU A 68 13.98 5.28 -8.04
C LEU A 68 14.91 4.69 -6.97
N LYS A 69 15.89 3.87 -7.39
CA LYS A 69 16.89 3.29 -6.47
C LYS A 69 17.69 4.36 -5.72
N ASN A 70 18.14 5.40 -6.43
CA ASN A 70 18.85 6.53 -5.84
C ASN A 70 17.99 7.30 -4.83
N GLY A 71 16.71 7.52 -5.16
CA GLY A 71 15.75 8.16 -4.26
C GLY A 71 15.52 7.35 -2.98
N LEU A 72 15.38 6.02 -3.08
CA LEU A 72 15.28 5.15 -1.90
C LEU A 72 16.53 5.20 -1.03
N THR A 73 17.73 5.17 -1.66
CA THR A 73 19.01 5.31 -0.95
C THR A 73 19.08 6.65 -0.20
N ALA A 74 18.66 7.74 -0.85
CA ALA A 74 18.63 9.07 -0.23
C ALA A 74 17.67 9.15 0.98
N LEU A 75 16.59 8.37 0.95
CA LEU A 75 15.64 8.23 2.06
C LEU A 75 16.13 7.25 3.15
N GLY A 76 17.28 6.62 2.98
CA GLY A 76 17.82 5.61 3.89
C GLY A 76 17.00 4.31 3.89
N ILE A 77 16.35 3.97 2.76
CA ILE A 77 15.59 2.74 2.59
C ILE A 77 16.44 1.74 1.81
N HIS A 78 16.70 0.58 2.41
CA HIS A 78 17.41 -0.52 1.75
C HIS A 78 16.56 -1.10 0.62
N HIS A 79 17.21 -1.53 -0.47
CA HIS A 79 16.50 -2.10 -1.62
C HIS A 79 17.31 -3.17 -2.34
N ASP A 80 16.61 -4.14 -2.92
CA ASP A 80 17.17 -5.21 -3.76
C ASP A 80 16.24 -5.52 -4.94
N PHE A 81 16.16 -4.57 -5.88
CA PHE A 81 15.35 -4.73 -7.09
C PHE A 81 15.99 -5.66 -8.11
N THR A 82 15.15 -6.32 -8.90
CA THR A 82 15.56 -7.03 -10.12
C THR A 82 15.47 -6.07 -11.29
N ASP A 83 16.60 -5.84 -11.96
CA ASP A 83 16.64 -4.99 -13.16
C ASP A 83 16.00 -5.73 -14.35
N VAL A 84 15.12 -5.01 -15.06
CA VAL A 84 14.40 -5.49 -16.26
C VAL A 84 14.65 -4.56 -17.44
N ALA A 85 14.40 -5.05 -18.65
CA ALA A 85 14.46 -4.22 -19.85
C ALA A 85 13.34 -3.18 -19.87
N GLY A 86 13.60 -2.01 -20.48
CA GLY A 86 12.63 -0.90 -20.54
C GLY A 86 12.75 0.07 -19.37
N GLU A 87 11.76 0.94 -19.20
CA GLU A 87 11.76 2.00 -18.20
C GLU A 87 10.76 1.72 -17.07
N THR A 88 11.15 1.98 -15.84
CA THR A 88 10.19 2.08 -14.73
C THR A 88 9.17 3.17 -15.07
N ARG A 89 7.89 2.87 -14.91
CA ARG A 89 6.78 3.74 -15.28
C ARG A 89 6.77 5.03 -14.49
N ILE A 90 6.11 6.04 -15.07
CA ILE A 90 5.76 7.28 -14.41
C ILE A 90 4.24 7.29 -14.18
N ASN A 91 3.82 7.59 -12.97
CA ASN A 91 2.44 8.00 -12.69
C ASN A 91 2.42 9.52 -12.62
N THR A 92 1.57 10.16 -13.38
CA THR A 92 1.42 11.62 -13.36
C THR A 92 0.09 11.98 -12.72
N GLN A 93 0.13 12.73 -11.63
CA GLN A 93 -1.04 13.35 -11.01
C GLN A 93 -1.07 14.82 -11.39
N LEU A 94 -2.15 15.23 -12.03
CA LEU A 94 -2.38 16.62 -12.39
C LEU A 94 -3.36 17.24 -11.38
N ILE A 95 -2.93 18.28 -10.69
CA ILE A 95 -3.76 19.03 -9.74
C ILE A 95 -4.34 20.24 -10.46
N HIS A 96 -5.67 20.33 -10.48
CA HIS A 96 -6.42 21.40 -11.12
C HIS A 96 -6.60 22.61 -10.19
N PRO A 97 -6.93 23.80 -10.74
CA PRO A 97 -7.11 25.04 -9.95
C PRO A 97 -8.21 24.93 -8.88
N ASP A 98 -9.22 24.09 -9.11
CA ASP A 98 -10.31 23.81 -8.16
C ASP A 98 -9.94 22.80 -7.06
N GLY A 99 -8.71 22.31 -7.06
CA GLY A 99 -8.22 21.30 -6.13
C GLY A 99 -8.58 19.86 -6.51
N SER A 100 -9.31 19.64 -7.59
CA SER A 100 -9.52 18.30 -8.14
C SER A 100 -8.23 17.76 -8.77
N HIS A 101 -8.16 16.45 -9.03
CA HIS A 101 -6.98 15.85 -9.66
C HIS A 101 -7.37 14.88 -10.78
N THR A 102 -6.43 14.72 -11.71
CA THR A 102 -6.48 13.69 -12.76
C THR A 102 -5.22 12.85 -12.69
N ASP A 103 -5.39 11.52 -12.60
CA ASP A 103 -4.29 10.57 -12.56
C ASP A 103 -4.07 9.95 -13.94
N LEU A 104 -2.85 10.07 -14.47
CA LEU A 104 -2.37 9.47 -15.71
C LEU A 104 -1.31 8.43 -15.34
N ASN A 105 -1.71 7.18 -15.27
CA ASN A 105 -0.85 6.10 -14.82
C ASN A 105 -0.40 5.22 -15.98
N GLU A 106 0.91 5.13 -16.21
CA GLU A 106 1.49 4.23 -17.19
C GLU A 106 1.32 2.76 -16.76
N LEU A 107 1.26 1.86 -17.73
CA LEU A 107 1.12 0.42 -17.48
C LEU A 107 2.35 -0.18 -16.78
N GLY A 108 3.53 0.35 -17.08
CA GLY A 108 4.81 -0.17 -16.59
C GLY A 108 5.49 -1.11 -17.58
N THR A 109 6.69 -1.50 -17.24
CA THR A 109 7.54 -2.37 -18.06
C THR A 109 7.09 -3.82 -18.01
N ALA A 110 7.14 -4.50 -19.14
CA ALA A 110 6.84 -5.92 -19.22
C ALA A 110 7.95 -6.75 -18.53
N VAL A 111 7.52 -7.67 -17.68
CA VAL A 111 8.38 -8.62 -16.97
C VAL A 111 8.38 -9.93 -17.72
N THR A 112 9.56 -10.41 -18.11
CA THR A 112 9.75 -11.71 -18.79
C THR A 112 9.74 -12.87 -17.78
N ASP A 113 9.61 -14.11 -18.27
CA ASP A 113 9.75 -15.29 -17.42
C ASP A 113 11.16 -15.40 -16.80
N GLU A 114 12.21 -14.92 -17.50
CA GLU A 114 13.58 -14.88 -17.00
C GLU A 114 13.74 -13.84 -15.88
N ASP A 115 13.18 -12.65 -16.04
CA ASP A 115 13.17 -11.60 -15.01
C ASP A 115 12.46 -12.12 -13.73
N TYR A 116 11.32 -12.79 -13.92
CA TYR A 116 10.59 -13.42 -12.83
C TYR A 116 11.44 -14.46 -12.10
N LEU A 117 12.16 -15.31 -12.81
CA LEU A 117 13.04 -16.32 -12.19
C LEU A 117 14.17 -15.65 -11.39
N ARG A 118 14.80 -14.61 -11.92
CA ARG A 118 15.85 -13.83 -11.23
C ARG A 118 15.27 -13.19 -9.94
N PHE A 119 14.06 -12.65 -10.01
CA PHE A 119 13.38 -12.13 -8.82
C PHE A 119 13.13 -13.22 -7.77
N ILE A 120 12.69 -14.41 -8.19
CA ILE A 120 12.47 -15.53 -7.26
C ILE A 120 13.78 -15.96 -6.57
N GLU A 121 14.92 -15.99 -7.28
CA GLU A 121 16.21 -16.29 -6.65
C GLU A 121 16.59 -15.26 -5.60
N LYS A 122 16.39 -13.98 -5.86
CA LYS A 122 16.59 -12.93 -4.84
C LYS A 122 15.63 -13.07 -3.67
N LEU A 123 14.34 -13.29 -3.93
CA LEU A 123 13.33 -13.48 -2.89
C LEU A 123 13.71 -14.59 -1.91
N LYS A 124 14.28 -15.68 -2.42
CA LYS A 124 14.70 -16.83 -1.60
C LYS A 124 15.75 -16.46 -0.54
N LEU A 125 16.58 -15.45 -0.79
CA LEU A 125 17.62 -15.01 0.16
C LEU A 125 17.03 -14.35 1.41
N TYR A 126 15.78 -13.91 1.34
CA TYR A 126 15.08 -13.24 2.43
C TYR A 126 14.06 -14.14 3.15
N LEU A 127 13.91 -15.41 2.71
CA LEU A 127 12.95 -16.34 3.32
C LEU A 127 13.47 -16.80 4.71
N ASP A 128 12.93 -16.16 5.73
CA ASP A 128 13.13 -16.47 7.14
C ASP A 128 11.78 -16.28 7.87
N PRO A 129 11.33 -17.23 8.69
CA PRO A 129 10.06 -17.14 9.43
C PRO A 129 9.93 -15.87 10.30
N HIS A 130 11.04 -15.23 10.66
CA HIS A 130 11.05 -13.96 11.39
C HIS A 130 10.92 -12.72 10.49
N ASN A 131 10.93 -12.89 9.17
CA ASN A 131 10.76 -11.79 8.22
C ASN A 131 9.29 -11.65 7.83
N LEU A 132 8.73 -10.45 8.03
CA LEU A 132 7.41 -10.08 7.55
C LEU A 132 7.52 -9.64 6.08
N PHE A 133 6.76 -10.29 5.20
CA PHE A 133 6.61 -9.87 3.82
C PHE A 133 5.35 -9.01 3.63
N VAL A 134 5.49 -7.93 2.86
CA VAL A 134 4.39 -7.02 2.53
C VAL A 134 4.32 -6.90 1.01
N LEU A 135 3.40 -7.61 0.38
CA LEU A 135 3.22 -7.65 -1.07
C LEU A 135 2.12 -6.67 -1.48
N CYS A 136 2.51 -5.60 -2.18
CA CYS A 136 1.60 -4.50 -2.51
C CYS A 136 1.54 -4.19 -4.00
N GLY A 137 0.39 -3.67 -4.41
CA GLY A 137 0.18 -3.08 -5.73
C GLY A 137 -0.27 -4.07 -6.80
N ARG A 138 -0.07 -3.68 -8.05
CA ARG A 138 -0.58 -4.39 -9.23
C ARG A 138 0.48 -5.31 -9.83
N ILE A 139 0.00 -6.34 -10.50
CA ILE A 139 0.83 -7.23 -11.33
C ILE A 139 1.32 -6.43 -12.55
N PRO A 140 2.64 -6.43 -12.85
CA PRO A 140 3.17 -5.73 -14.02
C PRO A 140 2.78 -6.42 -15.32
N PRO A 141 2.83 -5.70 -16.48
CA PRO A 141 2.68 -6.31 -17.79
C PRO A 141 3.62 -7.51 -17.98
N GLY A 142 3.22 -8.50 -18.77
CA GLY A 142 3.98 -9.73 -19.02
C GLY A 142 3.93 -10.77 -17.92
N MET A 143 3.73 -10.38 -16.66
CA MET A 143 3.61 -11.30 -15.54
C MET A 143 2.17 -11.83 -15.41
N LYS A 144 2.04 -13.13 -15.20
CA LYS A 144 0.76 -13.83 -15.09
C LYS A 144 0.30 -13.93 -13.62
N LEU A 145 -1.02 -13.94 -13.38
CA LEU A 145 -1.58 -14.15 -12.05
C LEU A 145 -1.00 -15.39 -11.34
N LYS A 146 -0.81 -16.50 -12.07
CA LYS A 146 -0.21 -17.72 -11.50
C LYS A 146 1.21 -17.50 -10.93
N GLN A 147 1.98 -16.59 -11.50
CA GLN A 147 3.32 -16.24 -11.02
C GLN A 147 3.24 -15.39 -9.74
N TYR A 148 2.29 -14.45 -9.70
CA TYR A 148 1.98 -13.67 -8.49
C TYR A 148 1.58 -14.59 -7.32
N LEU A 149 0.64 -15.51 -7.55
CA LEU A 149 0.23 -16.49 -6.55
C LEU A 149 1.36 -17.46 -6.15
N LYS A 150 2.31 -17.73 -7.06
CA LYS A 150 3.48 -18.56 -6.74
C LYS A 150 4.43 -17.83 -5.80
N ILE A 151 4.60 -16.50 -5.90
CA ILE A 151 5.36 -15.70 -4.92
C ILE A 151 4.75 -15.90 -3.52
N ILE A 152 3.44 -15.70 -3.39
CA ILE A 152 2.71 -15.89 -2.12
C ILE A 152 2.94 -17.29 -1.56
N LYS A 153 2.77 -18.33 -2.39
CA LYS A 153 2.96 -19.71 -1.96
C LYS A 153 4.39 -20.02 -1.52
N ILE A 154 5.40 -19.41 -2.16
CA ILE A 154 6.81 -19.55 -1.76
C ILE A 154 7.01 -18.94 -0.38
N ILE A 155 6.53 -17.73 -0.12
CA ILE A 155 6.63 -17.02 1.15
C ILE A 155 5.92 -17.84 2.26
N LYS A 156 4.67 -18.24 2.02
CA LYS A 156 3.87 -19.01 2.99
C LYS A 156 4.46 -20.38 3.28
N LYS A 157 5.02 -21.07 2.25
CA LYS A 157 5.69 -22.37 2.44
C LYS A 157 6.94 -22.28 3.31
N ALA A 158 7.62 -21.13 3.30
CA ALA A 158 8.76 -20.85 4.17
C ALA A 158 8.36 -20.50 5.61
N GLY A 159 7.06 -20.45 5.93
CA GLY A 159 6.56 -20.07 7.25
C GLY A 159 6.62 -18.57 7.54
N CYS A 160 6.88 -17.73 6.52
CA CYS A 160 6.97 -16.30 6.71
C CYS A 160 5.58 -15.67 6.83
N PRO A 161 5.36 -14.74 7.76
CA PRO A 161 4.15 -13.92 7.80
C PRO A 161 4.06 -13.03 6.55
N LEU A 162 2.83 -12.89 6.02
CA LEU A 162 2.57 -12.18 4.77
C LEU A 162 1.36 -11.26 4.88
N LEU A 163 1.58 -9.96 4.65
CA LEU A 163 0.55 -8.96 4.42
C LEU A 163 0.38 -8.75 2.90
N VAL A 164 -0.87 -8.73 2.40
CA VAL A 164 -1.16 -8.45 0.99
C VAL A 164 -2.11 -7.26 0.86
N ASP A 165 -1.70 -6.26 0.07
CA ASP A 165 -2.51 -5.10 -0.32
C ASP A 165 -2.54 -4.97 -1.84
N CYS A 166 -3.55 -5.55 -2.48
CA CYS A 166 -3.72 -5.58 -3.93
C CYS A 166 -5.17 -5.23 -4.31
N ASP A 167 -5.43 -5.08 -5.61
CA ASP A 167 -6.78 -4.78 -6.07
C ASP A 167 -7.78 -5.93 -5.79
N GLY A 168 -9.07 -5.58 -5.69
CA GLY A 168 -10.11 -6.53 -5.31
C GLY A 168 -10.17 -7.81 -6.16
N PRO A 169 -10.10 -7.75 -7.52
CA PRO A 169 -10.07 -8.95 -8.36
C PRO A 169 -8.87 -9.86 -8.09
N THR A 170 -7.69 -9.29 -7.87
CA THR A 170 -6.49 -10.05 -7.52
C THR A 170 -6.63 -10.65 -6.11
N LEU A 171 -7.20 -9.90 -5.16
CA LEU A 171 -7.39 -10.32 -3.78
C LEU A 171 -8.26 -11.57 -3.67
N ALA A 172 -9.31 -11.71 -4.48
CA ALA A 172 -10.14 -12.92 -4.53
C ALA A 172 -9.31 -14.19 -4.79
N HIS A 173 -8.28 -14.09 -5.61
CA HIS A 173 -7.37 -15.20 -5.90
C HIS A 173 -6.30 -15.41 -4.83
N VAL A 174 -6.03 -14.39 -4.01
CA VAL A 174 -5.05 -14.44 -2.92
C VAL A 174 -5.61 -15.14 -1.68
N LEU A 175 -6.89 -14.94 -1.37
CA LEU A 175 -7.54 -15.50 -0.17
C LEU A 175 -7.28 -17.01 0.04
N PRO A 176 -7.40 -17.88 -0.99
CA PRO A 176 -7.11 -19.31 -0.83
C PRO A 176 -5.63 -19.62 -0.49
N CYS A 177 -4.73 -18.64 -0.64
CA CYS A 177 -3.31 -18.79 -0.25
C CYS A 177 -3.06 -18.47 1.23
N LYS A 178 -4.11 -18.12 1.98
CA LYS A 178 -4.11 -17.88 3.44
C LYS A 178 -3.11 -16.78 3.85
N PRO A 179 -3.26 -15.53 3.35
CA PRO A 179 -2.45 -14.41 3.83
C PRO A 179 -2.71 -14.15 5.32
N ASP A 180 -1.69 -13.73 6.05
CA ASP A 180 -1.82 -13.41 7.47
C ASP A 180 -2.56 -12.09 7.68
N PHE A 181 -2.36 -11.11 6.76
CA PHE A 181 -3.08 -9.86 6.74
C PHE A 181 -3.53 -9.50 5.34
N ILE A 182 -4.72 -8.90 5.23
CA ILE A 182 -5.18 -8.19 4.04
C ILE A 182 -5.75 -6.83 4.43
N LYS A 183 -5.66 -5.84 3.50
CA LYS A 183 -6.25 -4.52 3.74
C LYS A 183 -7.10 -4.05 2.53
N PRO A 184 -8.32 -4.53 2.36
CA PRO A 184 -9.23 -3.97 1.38
C PRO A 184 -9.74 -2.58 1.79
N ASN A 185 -9.87 -1.66 0.82
CA ASN A 185 -10.66 -0.45 0.97
C ASN A 185 -12.11 -0.67 0.51
N THR A 186 -12.98 0.34 0.67
CA THR A 186 -14.40 0.23 0.29
C THR A 186 -14.64 -0.13 -1.18
N THR A 187 -13.76 0.34 -2.08
CA THR A 187 -13.85 0.01 -3.52
C THR A 187 -13.38 -1.41 -3.80
N GLU A 188 -12.30 -1.84 -3.16
CA GLU A 188 -11.77 -3.20 -3.29
C GLU A 188 -12.75 -4.22 -2.67
N LEU A 189 -13.32 -3.89 -1.50
CA LEU A 189 -14.34 -4.70 -0.85
C LEU A 189 -15.60 -4.86 -1.71
N ALA A 190 -16.08 -3.76 -2.32
CA ALA A 190 -17.21 -3.81 -3.24
C ALA A 190 -16.95 -4.72 -4.43
N LYS A 191 -15.77 -4.64 -5.04
CA LYS A 191 -15.37 -5.52 -6.17
C LYS A 191 -15.21 -6.97 -5.75
N LEU A 192 -14.72 -7.21 -4.53
CA LEU A 192 -14.48 -8.55 -3.98
C LEU A 192 -15.79 -9.27 -3.66
N THR A 193 -16.78 -8.54 -3.14
CA THR A 193 -18.09 -9.09 -2.72
C THR A 193 -19.16 -9.00 -3.80
N GLY A 194 -18.96 -8.21 -4.86
CA GLY A 194 -19.98 -7.92 -5.87
C GLY A 194 -21.10 -7.00 -5.38
N MET A 195 -20.95 -6.38 -4.22
CA MET A 195 -21.94 -5.48 -3.59
C MET A 195 -21.57 -4.00 -3.82
N PRO A 196 -22.53 -3.06 -3.71
CA PRO A 196 -22.25 -1.63 -3.78
C PRO A 196 -21.21 -1.19 -2.74
N ARG A 197 -20.52 -0.08 -2.98
CA ARG A 197 -19.63 0.50 -1.97
C ARG A 197 -20.40 0.88 -0.71
N THR A 198 -19.79 0.66 0.45
CA THR A 198 -20.30 1.11 1.73
C THR A 198 -19.19 1.81 2.54
N HIS A 199 -19.58 2.79 3.34
CA HIS A 199 -18.76 3.43 4.35
C HIS A 199 -19.36 3.21 5.76
N ASP A 200 -20.45 2.46 5.84
CA ASP A 200 -21.08 2.06 7.09
C ASP A 200 -20.28 0.91 7.72
N PRO A 201 -19.91 1.02 9.01
CA PRO A 201 -19.09 0.00 9.67
C PRO A 201 -19.79 -1.36 9.82
N GLU A 202 -21.10 -1.37 10.13
CA GLU A 202 -21.85 -2.62 10.34
C GLU A 202 -21.98 -3.39 9.02
N GLU A 203 -22.41 -2.70 7.95
CA GLU A 203 -22.46 -3.31 6.61
C GLU A 203 -21.08 -3.77 6.13
N ALA A 204 -20.02 -3.02 6.43
CA ALA A 204 -18.67 -3.40 6.04
C ALA A 204 -18.22 -4.65 6.81
N LEU A 205 -18.54 -4.77 8.10
CA LEU A 205 -18.24 -5.94 8.91
C LEU A 205 -18.91 -7.19 8.35
N GLU A 206 -20.21 -7.13 8.01
CA GLU A 206 -20.95 -8.25 7.41
C GLU A 206 -20.28 -8.75 6.11
N ARG A 207 -19.67 -7.85 5.34
CA ARG A 207 -18.95 -8.19 4.09
C ARG A 207 -17.54 -8.72 4.32
N VAL A 208 -16.90 -8.33 5.39
CA VAL A 208 -15.52 -8.72 5.73
C VAL A 208 -15.46 -10.10 6.37
N LEU A 209 -16.43 -10.45 7.24
CA LEU A 209 -16.42 -11.71 7.98
C LEU A 209 -16.30 -12.95 7.07
N PRO A 210 -17.02 -13.07 5.94
CA PRO A 210 -16.88 -14.22 5.04
C PRO A 210 -15.48 -14.36 4.41
N LEU A 211 -14.68 -13.29 4.34
CA LEU A 211 -13.33 -13.35 3.79
C LEU A 211 -12.37 -14.14 4.68
N ARG A 212 -12.65 -14.25 5.97
CA ARG A 212 -11.91 -15.12 6.88
C ARG A 212 -12.07 -16.60 6.53
N GLU A 213 -13.30 -17.02 6.27
CA GLU A 213 -13.60 -18.39 5.84
C GLU A 213 -12.93 -18.71 4.50
N GLN A 214 -12.73 -17.70 3.65
CA GLN A 214 -12.01 -17.82 2.39
C GLN A 214 -10.49 -17.88 2.54
N GLY A 215 -9.95 -17.58 3.74
CA GLY A 215 -8.54 -17.80 4.06
C GLY A 215 -7.78 -16.65 4.72
N ALA A 216 -8.26 -15.43 4.70
CA ALA A 216 -7.59 -14.31 5.37
C ALA A 216 -7.56 -14.50 6.89
N GLN A 217 -6.40 -14.35 7.53
CA GLN A 217 -6.31 -14.49 8.99
C GLN A 217 -6.71 -13.20 9.69
N THR A 218 -6.10 -12.09 9.35
CA THR A 218 -6.44 -10.76 9.85
C THR A 218 -6.88 -9.86 8.71
N ILE A 219 -7.91 -9.07 8.93
CA ILE A 219 -8.46 -8.15 7.93
C ILE A 219 -8.53 -6.74 8.51
N CYS A 220 -7.96 -5.77 7.79
CA CYS A 220 -8.15 -4.36 8.03
C CYS A 220 -8.98 -3.78 6.87
N ALA A 221 -10.28 -3.53 7.06
CA ALA A 221 -11.10 -2.89 6.05
C ALA A 221 -11.13 -1.37 6.28
N SER A 222 -10.48 -0.61 5.39
CA SER A 222 -10.44 0.85 5.50
C SER A 222 -11.70 1.48 4.88
N LEU A 223 -12.36 2.38 5.65
CA LEU A 223 -13.63 3.04 5.30
C LEU A 223 -13.43 4.53 4.91
N GLY A 224 -12.19 4.91 4.57
CA GLY A 224 -11.83 6.30 4.29
C GLY A 224 -11.94 7.18 5.54
N PRO A 225 -12.62 8.34 5.47
CA PRO A 225 -12.77 9.22 6.63
C PRO A 225 -13.56 8.58 7.79
N ASN A 226 -14.29 7.52 7.53
CA ASN A 226 -15.05 6.77 8.54
C ASN A 226 -14.19 5.73 9.29
N GLY A 227 -12.86 5.79 9.19
CA GLY A 227 -11.96 4.93 9.95
C GLY A 227 -11.72 3.56 9.33
N ALA A 228 -11.64 2.52 10.16
CA ALA A 228 -11.38 1.15 9.70
C ALA A 228 -11.95 0.10 10.66
N ILE A 229 -12.25 -1.07 10.10
CA ILE A 229 -12.61 -2.27 10.84
C ILE A 229 -11.42 -3.21 10.86
N PHE A 230 -11.16 -3.79 12.02
CA PHE A 230 -10.15 -4.84 12.19
C PHE A 230 -10.81 -6.13 12.68
N VAL A 231 -10.53 -7.22 12.01
CA VAL A 231 -10.97 -8.56 12.37
C VAL A 231 -9.73 -9.42 12.60
N PHE A 232 -9.45 -9.74 13.84
CA PHE A 232 -8.34 -10.62 14.25
C PHE A 232 -8.83 -12.05 14.48
N PRO A 233 -7.93 -13.06 14.44
CA PRO A 233 -8.27 -14.42 14.84
C PRO A 233 -8.73 -14.47 16.30
N ASP A 234 -9.87 -15.14 16.51
CA ASP A 234 -10.40 -15.46 17.86
C ASP A 234 -10.65 -14.25 18.78
N GLU A 235 -10.80 -13.06 18.20
CA GLU A 235 -11.10 -11.83 18.91
C GLU A 235 -12.39 -11.18 18.39
N THR A 236 -13.01 -10.35 19.23
CA THR A 236 -14.14 -9.51 18.83
C THR A 236 -13.65 -8.46 17.82
N PRO A 237 -14.36 -8.24 16.70
CA PRO A 237 -13.97 -7.21 15.74
C PRO A 237 -13.94 -5.82 16.38
N LEU A 238 -12.99 -5.01 15.91
CA LEU A 238 -12.79 -3.64 16.37
C LEU A 238 -13.12 -2.66 15.24
N TYR A 239 -13.92 -1.65 15.57
CA TYR A 239 -14.08 -0.47 14.72
C TYR A 239 -13.33 0.70 15.33
N MET A 240 -12.53 1.38 14.51
CA MET A 240 -11.72 2.51 14.95
C MET A 240 -11.89 3.70 14.03
N VAL A 241 -12.09 4.86 14.63
CA VAL A 241 -12.22 6.12 13.90
C VAL A 241 -11.46 7.22 14.63
N ALA A 242 -10.70 8.01 13.85
CA ALA A 242 -10.03 9.20 14.36
C ALA A 242 -10.92 10.43 14.17
N ASP A 243 -10.85 11.37 15.09
CA ASP A 243 -11.35 12.72 14.85
C ASP A 243 -10.32 13.46 13.96
N ALA A 244 -10.50 13.30 12.66
CA ALA A 244 -9.53 13.80 11.68
C ALA A 244 -9.64 15.32 11.46
N GLY A 245 -10.69 15.96 11.95
CA GLY A 245 -11.07 17.31 11.50
C GLY A 245 -11.44 17.31 10.00
N PRO A 246 -11.57 18.47 9.36
CA PRO A 246 -11.87 18.54 7.95
C PRO A 246 -10.75 17.86 7.14
N ALA A 247 -11.12 16.86 6.33
CA ALA A 247 -10.20 16.14 5.47
C ALA A 247 -9.52 17.13 4.50
N ASN A 248 -8.21 17.31 4.66
CA ASN A 248 -7.44 18.16 3.78
C ASN A 248 -6.67 17.32 2.75
N LYS A 249 -6.93 17.54 1.53
CA LYS A 249 -6.06 17.51 0.35
C LYS A 249 -5.86 16.19 -0.39
N SER A 250 -5.47 15.07 0.19
CA SER A 250 -5.24 13.88 -0.63
C SER A 250 -5.36 12.59 0.20
N ALA A 251 -6.27 11.71 -0.20
CA ALA A 251 -6.34 10.36 0.38
C ALA A 251 -5.30 9.39 -0.25
N VAL A 252 -4.52 9.87 -1.23
CA VAL A 252 -3.50 9.07 -1.92
C VAL A 252 -2.37 8.75 -0.94
N GLY A 253 -1.98 7.48 -0.88
CA GLY A 253 -0.93 7.01 0.03
C GLY A 253 -1.37 6.75 1.48
N SER A 254 -2.54 7.24 1.93
CA SER A 254 -3.02 6.98 3.30
C SER A 254 -3.22 5.50 3.59
N GLY A 255 -3.71 4.74 2.60
CA GLY A 255 -3.81 3.28 2.70
C GLY A 255 -2.46 2.60 2.81
N ASP A 256 -1.46 3.06 2.06
CA ASP A 256 -0.09 2.55 2.12
C ASP A 256 0.56 2.91 3.48
N ALA A 257 0.25 4.09 4.02
CA ALA A 257 0.67 4.51 5.36
C ALA A 257 0.10 3.59 6.45
N MET A 258 -1.20 3.21 6.35
CA MET A 258 -1.81 2.22 7.24
C MET A 258 -1.09 0.87 7.16
N VAL A 259 -0.80 0.38 5.96
CA VAL A 259 -0.05 -0.89 5.76
C VAL A 259 1.34 -0.81 6.37
N GLY A 260 2.04 0.33 6.20
CA GLY A 260 3.34 0.57 6.82
C GLY A 260 3.30 0.55 8.34
N ALA A 261 2.26 1.16 8.93
CA ALA A 261 2.04 1.15 10.37
C ALA A 261 1.69 -0.25 10.89
N ILE A 262 0.84 -1.01 10.19
CA ILE A 262 0.55 -2.42 10.52
C ILE A 262 1.85 -3.24 10.53
N ALA A 263 2.65 -3.13 9.46
CA ALA A 263 3.89 -3.86 9.35
C ALA A 263 4.91 -3.47 10.44
N HIS A 264 5.03 -2.18 10.73
CA HIS A 264 5.89 -1.67 11.80
C HIS A 264 5.43 -2.18 13.17
N ALA A 265 4.16 -1.99 13.52
CA ALA A 265 3.59 -2.42 14.81
C ALA A 265 3.69 -3.94 15.01
N TYR A 266 3.41 -4.73 13.97
CA TYR A 266 3.59 -6.17 13.98
C TYR A 266 5.04 -6.57 14.28
N ASN A 267 6.01 -5.93 13.60
CA ASN A 267 7.43 -6.20 13.81
C ASN A 267 7.93 -5.77 15.20
N GLN A 268 7.25 -4.82 15.86
CA GLN A 268 7.52 -4.39 17.24
C GLN A 268 6.82 -5.27 18.28
N GLY A 269 5.96 -6.20 17.88
CA GLY A 269 5.19 -7.05 18.80
C GLY A 269 4.12 -6.32 19.58
N MET A 270 3.55 -5.25 19.02
CA MET A 270 2.42 -4.54 19.63
C MET A 270 1.19 -5.44 19.72
N SER A 271 0.32 -5.20 20.70
CA SER A 271 -0.99 -5.86 20.80
C SER A 271 -1.85 -5.54 19.56
N HIS A 272 -2.85 -6.36 19.28
CA HIS A 272 -3.74 -6.17 18.13
C HIS A 272 -4.49 -4.84 18.19
N GLU A 273 -4.94 -4.42 19.37
CA GLU A 273 -5.60 -3.13 19.55
C GLU A 273 -4.64 -1.96 19.30
N GLU A 274 -3.44 -2.00 19.85
CA GLU A 274 -2.41 -0.97 19.60
C GLU A 274 -2.02 -0.90 18.12
N LEU A 275 -1.82 -2.05 17.47
CA LEU A 275 -1.54 -2.16 16.04
C LEU A 275 -2.66 -1.51 15.21
N ALA A 276 -3.90 -1.84 15.49
CA ALA A 276 -5.07 -1.32 14.77
C ALA A 276 -5.22 0.20 14.97
N LYS A 277 -5.07 0.65 16.20
CA LYS A 277 -5.10 2.07 16.56
C LYS A 277 -3.98 2.85 15.87
N PHE A 278 -2.77 2.30 15.87
CA PHE A 278 -1.61 2.91 15.22
C PHE A 278 -1.75 2.97 13.69
N ALA A 279 -2.34 1.94 13.08
CA ALA A 279 -2.62 1.93 11.65
C ALA A 279 -3.60 3.05 11.24
N VAL A 280 -4.70 3.22 11.98
CA VAL A 280 -5.68 4.30 11.73
C VAL A 280 -5.03 5.67 11.96
N ALA A 281 -4.22 5.81 13.00
CA ALA A 281 -3.49 7.05 13.31
C ALA A 281 -2.60 7.47 12.14
N MET A 282 -1.76 6.56 11.67
CA MET A 282 -0.80 6.82 10.59
C MET A 282 -1.51 7.12 9.26
N GLY A 283 -2.55 6.37 8.92
CA GLY A 283 -3.36 6.60 7.73
C GLY A 283 -4.03 7.97 7.76
N THR A 284 -4.63 8.33 8.90
CA THR A 284 -5.31 9.63 9.10
C THR A 284 -4.34 10.79 9.10
N ALA A 285 -3.19 10.67 9.78
CA ALA A 285 -2.16 11.72 9.81
C ALA A 285 -1.58 11.95 8.40
N SER A 286 -1.28 10.88 7.65
CA SER A 286 -0.77 10.99 6.29
C SER A 286 -1.79 11.58 5.31
N ALA A 287 -3.10 11.34 5.49
CA ALA A 287 -4.15 11.93 4.65
C ALA A 287 -4.24 13.47 4.78
N LYS A 288 -3.64 14.06 5.82
CA LYS A 288 -3.57 15.53 6.00
C LYS A 288 -2.41 16.16 5.22
N LEU A 289 -1.48 15.37 4.73
CA LEU A 289 -0.28 15.82 4.01
C LEU A 289 -0.53 15.88 2.49
N PRO A 290 0.21 16.72 1.75
CA PRO A 290 0.09 16.78 0.30
C PRO A 290 0.70 15.53 -0.37
N GLY A 291 0.11 15.11 -1.52
CA GLY A 291 0.61 14.01 -2.33
C GLY A 291 0.67 12.69 -1.59
N THR A 292 1.80 11.99 -1.68
CA THR A 292 2.07 10.71 -1.02
C THR A 292 3.02 10.84 0.18
N GLN A 293 3.10 12.01 0.79
CA GLN A 293 3.92 12.22 1.97
C GLN A 293 3.44 11.35 3.14
N MET A 294 4.41 10.86 3.91
CA MET A 294 4.14 10.01 5.07
C MET A 294 4.28 10.84 6.35
N ALA A 295 3.28 10.72 7.22
CA ALA A 295 3.33 11.35 8.53
C ALA A 295 4.51 10.83 9.36
N THR A 296 5.06 11.69 10.17
CA THR A 296 6.08 11.34 11.15
C THR A 296 5.47 10.57 12.33
N MET A 297 6.31 9.89 13.10
CA MET A 297 5.90 9.23 14.35
C MET A 297 5.14 10.19 15.28
N LYS A 298 5.61 11.44 15.40
CA LYS A 298 4.97 12.45 16.24
C LYS A 298 3.56 12.77 15.77
N GLU A 299 3.38 13.05 14.48
CA GLU A 299 2.07 13.35 13.89
C GLU A 299 1.11 12.17 13.98
N ALA A 300 1.62 10.94 13.84
CA ALA A 300 0.84 9.73 14.06
C ALA A 300 0.36 9.61 15.52
N TYR A 301 1.23 9.87 16.51
CA TYR A 301 0.84 9.83 17.92
C TYR A 301 -0.15 10.92 18.30
N GLU A 302 -0.06 12.12 17.74
CA GLU A 302 -1.06 13.19 17.94
C GLU A 302 -2.47 12.73 17.53
N VAL A 303 -2.58 11.99 16.42
CA VAL A 303 -3.84 11.40 15.98
C VAL A 303 -4.23 10.18 16.83
N TYR A 304 -3.26 9.36 17.22
CA TYR A 304 -3.46 8.15 18.03
C TYR A 304 -4.26 8.41 19.29
N GLU A 305 -3.98 9.52 19.98
CA GLU A 305 -4.68 9.94 21.21
C GLU A 305 -6.15 10.33 20.95
N THR A 306 -6.53 10.62 19.73
CA THR A 306 -7.91 11.00 19.35
C THR A 306 -8.78 9.83 18.90
N ILE A 307 -8.19 8.64 18.73
CA ILE A 307 -8.91 7.49 18.18
C ILE A 307 -9.90 6.92 19.16
N LYS A 308 -11.13 6.81 18.71
CA LYS A 308 -12.20 6.08 19.40
C LYS A 308 -12.19 4.63 18.92
N VAL A 309 -12.29 3.72 19.89
CA VAL A 309 -12.31 2.27 19.69
C VAL A 309 -13.67 1.73 20.10
N TYR A 310 -14.29 0.95 19.23
CA TYR A 310 -15.56 0.29 19.46
C TYR A 310 -15.41 -1.21 19.19
N THR A 311 -15.95 -2.04 20.06
CA THR A 311 -16.16 -3.47 19.80
C THR A 311 -17.45 -3.67 19.03
N MET A 312 -17.47 -4.58 18.07
CA MET A 312 -18.60 -4.80 17.16
C MET A 312 -19.18 -6.21 17.30
#